data_6e74b12f24f8795bd039d99dec9bf3ec
#
_entry.id   6e74b12f24f8795bd039d99dec9bf3ec
#
_cell.length_a   1.000
_cell.length_b   1.000
_cell.length_c   1.000
_cell.angle_alpha   90.00
_cell.angle_beta   90.00
_cell.angle_gamma   90.00
#
_symmetry.space_group_name_H-M   'P 1'
#
loop_
_entity.id
_entity.type
_entity.pdbx_description
1 polymer ?
#
loop_
_entity_poly.entity_id
_entity_poly.type
_entity_poly.pdbx_seq_one_letter_code
_entity_poly.pdbx_strand_id
1 'polypeptide(L)'
;MPDGATRPLVEAFTELAQALFDGSDADAVLEHLVGQATRVINGCEYASVSLLGPGGRIHTPVATDPLVVELDELQYETGEGPCVEATKQPAPAVYGSDVAHDARWPSFGPRAGALGIGSLASYKLAANGSVGALNLYARPPDAFDERDRESSYLLAVYASVLLASTHLRLQATQLQEALESRDVIGQAKGILMERERVTANDAFHMLRRASQHLNRKLRDLAEDIATTGEEPPIVR
;
A
#
# COMPACT_ATOMS: atom_id res chain seq x y z
N MET A 1 30.27 -22.27 -1.05
CA MET A 1 29.72 -21.70 0.20
C MET A 1 28.95 -20.46 -0.19
N PRO A 2 27.67 -20.29 0.16
CA PRO A 2 27.01 -19.01 -0.07
C PRO A 2 27.76 -17.94 0.70
N ASP A 3 28.06 -16.86 -0.01
CA ASP A 3 28.82 -15.71 0.49
C ASP A 3 28.08 -15.07 1.67
N GLY A 4 28.80 -14.59 2.69
CA GLY A 4 28.20 -14.13 3.96
C GLY A 4 27.12 -13.03 3.86
N ALA A 5 26.97 -12.39 2.72
CA ALA A 5 25.94 -11.38 2.47
C ALA A 5 24.64 -11.94 1.84
N THR A 6 24.64 -13.16 1.32
CA THR A 6 23.41 -13.80 0.77
C THR A 6 22.49 -14.24 1.91
N ARG A 7 23.03 -14.58 3.07
CA ARG A 7 22.25 -15.08 4.20
C ARG A 7 21.30 -14.05 4.82
N PRO A 8 21.72 -12.81 5.12
CA PRO A 8 20.79 -11.79 5.64
C PRO A 8 19.64 -11.49 4.68
N LEU A 9 19.89 -11.47 3.37
CA LEU A 9 18.87 -11.21 2.37
C LEU A 9 17.84 -12.37 2.29
N VAL A 10 18.31 -13.62 2.37
CA VAL A 10 17.42 -14.80 2.41
C VAL A 10 16.55 -14.80 3.68
N GLU A 11 17.13 -14.45 4.83
CA GLU A 11 16.41 -14.32 6.09
C GLU A 11 15.33 -13.22 5.98
N ALA A 12 15.66 -12.04 5.43
CA ALA A 12 14.72 -10.96 5.19
C ALA A 12 13.54 -11.38 4.29
N PHE A 13 13.82 -12.09 3.19
CA PHE A 13 12.77 -12.60 2.31
C PHE A 13 11.87 -13.63 3.00
N THR A 14 12.44 -14.47 3.84
CA THR A 14 11.68 -15.46 4.60
C THR A 14 10.75 -14.79 5.60
N GLU A 15 11.23 -13.80 6.34
CA GLU A 15 10.41 -13.03 7.29
C GLU A 15 9.28 -12.25 6.60
N LEU A 16 9.59 -11.60 5.47
CA LEU A 16 8.57 -10.90 4.66
C LEU A 16 7.52 -11.88 4.11
N ALA A 17 7.94 -13.08 3.66
CA ALA A 17 7.01 -14.10 3.19
C ALA A 17 6.09 -14.59 4.32
N GLN A 18 6.64 -14.81 5.52
CA GLN A 18 5.87 -15.22 6.71
C GLN A 18 4.82 -14.15 7.06
N ALA A 19 5.20 -12.87 7.12
CA ALA A 19 4.25 -11.78 7.37
C ALA A 19 3.07 -11.80 6.39
N LEU A 20 3.33 -12.12 5.12
CA LEU A 20 2.27 -12.28 4.12
C LEU A 20 1.37 -13.47 4.42
N PHE A 21 1.95 -14.63 4.81
CA PHE A 21 1.17 -15.85 5.12
C PHE A 21 0.32 -15.70 6.38
N ASP A 22 0.83 -14.96 7.37
CA ASP A 22 0.13 -14.70 8.64
C ASP A 22 -1.03 -13.71 8.48
N GLY A 23 -1.27 -13.21 7.28
CA GLY A 23 -2.41 -12.32 6.98
C GLY A 23 -2.19 -10.88 7.41
N SER A 24 -0.94 -10.46 7.58
CA SER A 24 -0.59 -9.06 7.85
C SER A 24 -1.19 -8.13 6.80
N ASP A 25 -1.65 -6.96 7.24
CA ASP A 25 -2.13 -5.93 6.33
C ASP A 25 -0.98 -5.31 5.51
N ALA A 26 -1.34 -4.48 4.53
CA ALA A 26 -0.35 -3.89 3.63
C ALA A 26 0.66 -3.00 4.37
N ASP A 27 0.19 -2.26 5.37
CA ASP A 27 1.04 -1.31 6.11
C ASP A 27 2.06 -2.05 6.97
N ALA A 28 1.66 -3.13 7.66
CA ALA A 28 2.56 -3.99 8.43
C ALA A 28 3.63 -4.65 7.53
N VAL A 29 3.27 -5.08 6.32
CA VAL A 29 4.23 -5.62 5.35
C VAL A 29 5.22 -4.55 4.90
N LEU A 30 4.76 -3.31 4.65
CA LEU A 30 5.62 -2.19 4.27
C LEU A 30 6.54 -1.75 5.41
N GLU A 31 6.06 -1.70 6.65
CA GLU A 31 6.89 -1.42 7.84
C GLU A 31 8.01 -2.45 7.98
N HIS A 32 7.66 -3.72 7.81
CA HIS A 32 8.67 -4.80 7.84
C HIS A 32 9.70 -4.65 6.72
N LEU A 33 9.26 -4.29 5.51
CA LEU A 33 10.11 -4.07 4.35
C LEU A 33 11.16 -2.96 4.61
N VAL A 34 10.74 -1.78 5.08
CA VAL A 34 11.69 -0.67 5.34
C VAL A 34 12.66 -1.00 6.48
N GLY A 35 12.18 -1.72 7.50
CA GLY A 35 13.02 -2.24 8.58
C GLY A 35 14.06 -3.24 8.07
N GLN A 36 13.72 -4.13 7.15
CA GLN A 36 14.65 -5.06 6.55
C GLN A 36 15.66 -4.35 5.62
N ALA A 37 15.23 -3.34 4.87
CA ALA A 37 16.13 -2.57 4.01
C ALA A 37 17.31 -1.98 4.78
N THR A 38 17.06 -1.36 5.94
CA THR A 38 18.14 -0.79 6.79
C THR A 38 19.01 -1.85 7.46
N ARG A 39 18.55 -3.10 7.57
CA ARG A 39 19.33 -4.19 8.19
C ARG A 39 20.21 -4.94 7.20
N VAL A 40 19.76 -5.08 5.94
CA VAL A 40 20.44 -5.95 4.96
C VAL A 40 21.22 -5.18 3.90
N ILE A 41 20.95 -3.87 3.71
CA ILE A 41 21.68 -3.03 2.77
C ILE A 41 22.70 -2.20 3.55
N ASN A 42 24.00 -2.46 3.34
CA ASN A 42 25.07 -1.88 4.17
C ASN A 42 25.09 -0.35 4.13
N GLY A 43 24.87 0.26 2.99
CA GLY A 43 24.84 1.71 2.83
C GLY A 43 23.56 2.39 3.34
N CYS A 44 22.51 1.63 3.68
CA CYS A 44 21.21 2.17 4.01
C CYS A 44 21.07 2.53 5.49
N GLU A 45 20.98 3.82 5.80
CA GLU A 45 20.73 4.30 7.17
C GLU A 45 19.23 4.48 7.43
N TYR A 46 18.48 4.91 6.43
CA TYR A 46 17.03 5.12 6.53
C TYR A 46 16.32 4.62 5.28
N ALA A 47 15.07 4.26 5.45
CA ALA A 47 14.24 3.81 4.33
C ALA A 47 12.79 4.30 4.48
N SER A 48 12.11 4.47 3.34
CA SER A 48 10.67 4.74 3.26
C SER A 48 10.05 4.03 2.06
N VAL A 49 8.74 3.95 2.07
CA VAL A 49 7.95 3.60 0.89
C VAL A 49 7.05 4.76 0.54
N SER A 50 7.10 5.16 -0.72
CA SER A 50 6.20 6.13 -1.33
C SER A 50 5.19 5.41 -2.21
N LEU A 51 3.91 5.80 -2.14
CA LEU A 51 2.85 5.25 -2.98
C LEU A 51 2.14 6.37 -3.74
N LEU A 52 1.82 6.10 -4.99
CA LEU A 52 0.99 6.97 -5.81
C LEU A 52 -0.48 6.69 -5.50
N GLY A 53 -1.12 7.62 -4.82
CA GLY A 53 -2.53 7.54 -4.46
C GLY A 53 -3.48 8.02 -5.57
N PRO A 54 -4.79 7.96 -5.31
CA PRO A 54 -5.81 8.50 -6.21
C PRO A 54 -5.57 9.98 -6.55
N GLY A 55 -5.74 10.34 -7.82
CA GLY A 55 -5.52 11.72 -8.28
C GLY A 55 -4.05 12.08 -8.51
N GLY A 56 -3.13 11.11 -8.47
CA GLY A 56 -1.72 11.33 -8.78
C GLY A 56 -0.90 11.96 -7.63
N ARG A 57 -1.44 12.01 -6.41
CA ARG A 57 -0.70 12.47 -5.23
C ARG A 57 0.17 11.35 -4.68
N ILE A 58 1.46 11.62 -4.51
CA ILE A 58 2.38 10.70 -3.83
C ILE A 58 2.29 10.96 -2.32
N HIS A 59 2.38 9.91 -1.52
CA HIS A 59 2.44 9.97 -0.06
C HIS A 59 3.34 8.86 0.49
N THR A 60 3.84 9.04 1.71
CA THR A 60 4.73 8.09 2.40
C THR A 60 3.97 7.42 3.55
N PRO A 61 3.39 6.22 3.33
CA PRO A 61 2.69 5.51 4.41
C PRO A 61 3.63 5.00 5.49
N VAL A 62 4.85 4.61 5.14
CA VAL A 62 5.83 4.05 6.09
C VAL A 62 7.22 4.63 5.89
N ALA A 63 7.91 4.86 7.00
CA ALA A 63 9.27 5.36 7.03
C ALA A 63 9.96 4.91 8.33
N THR A 64 11.27 4.72 8.30
CA THR A 64 12.07 4.32 9.46
C THR A 64 12.39 5.49 10.41
N ASP A 65 12.28 6.73 9.92
CA ASP A 65 12.62 7.93 10.68
C ASP A 65 11.81 9.14 10.16
N PRO A 66 11.37 10.09 11.01
CA PRO A 66 10.70 11.31 10.57
C PRO A 66 11.48 12.15 9.57
N LEU A 67 12.82 12.12 9.61
CA LEU A 67 13.69 12.81 8.66
C LEU A 67 13.38 12.41 7.21
N VAL A 68 13.15 11.12 6.97
CA VAL A 68 12.90 10.67 5.58
C VAL A 68 11.47 10.97 5.12
N VAL A 69 10.54 11.17 6.03
CA VAL A 69 9.21 11.71 5.67
C VAL A 69 9.36 13.15 5.17
N GLU A 70 10.14 13.99 5.87
CA GLU A 70 10.43 15.36 5.44
C GLU A 70 11.14 15.40 4.08
N LEU A 71 12.08 14.49 3.84
CA LEU A 71 12.79 14.37 2.56
C LEU A 71 11.88 13.92 1.42
N ASP A 72 10.97 12.99 1.69
CA ASP A 72 9.98 12.55 0.72
C ASP A 72 9.02 13.69 0.36
N GLU A 73 8.48 14.39 1.36
CA GLU A 73 7.61 15.56 1.15
C GLU A 73 8.33 16.63 0.33
N LEU A 74 9.62 16.85 0.60
CA LEU A 74 10.45 17.77 -0.16
C LEU A 74 10.55 17.38 -1.64
N GLN A 75 10.71 16.09 -1.96
CA GLN A 75 10.67 15.61 -3.33
C GLN A 75 9.31 15.84 -4.00
N TYR A 76 8.21 15.66 -3.23
CA TYR A 76 6.85 15.87 -3.76
C TYR A 76 6.56 17.35 -4.03
N GLU A 77 6.97 18.23 -3.13
CA GLU A 77 6.81 19.69 -3.26
C GLU A 77 7.57 20.26 -4.46
N THR A 78 8.83 19.84 -4.61
CA THR A 78 9.68 20.33 -5.69
C THR A 78 9.40 19.69 -7.05
N GLY A 79 8.81 18.49 -7.02
CA GLY A 79 8.66 17.65 -8.21
C GLY A 79 9.99 17.08 -8.71
N GLU A 80 11.04 17.16 -7.90
CA GLU A 80 12.40 16.72 -8.16
C GLU A 80 12.80 15.59 -7.20
N GLY A 81 13.82 14.82 -7.56
CA GLY A 81 14.41 13.79 -6.73
C GLY A 81 14.19 12.36 -7.25
N PRO A 82 15.00 11.42 -6.75
CA PRO A 82 14.99 10.04 -7.21
C PRO A 82 13.63 9.34 -7.09
N CYS A 83 12.89 9.58 -6.01
CA CYS A 83 11.57 8.99 -5.79
C CYS A 83 10.55 9.44 -6.85
N VAL A 84 10.49 10.74 -7.11
CA VAL A 84 9.58 11.31 -8.11
C VAL A 84 9.94 10.81 -9.50
N GLU A 85 11.23 10.73 -9.84
CA GLU A 85 11.67 10.17 -11.11
C GLU A 85 11.34 8.68 -11.22
N ALA A 86 11.60 7.86 -10.19
CA ALA A 86 11.31 6.42 -10.21
C ALA A 86 9.81 6.13 -10.43
N THR A 87 8.93 6.98 -9.88
CA THR A 87 7.48 6.82 -10.09
C THR A 87 7.03 7.21 -11.50
N LYS A 88 7.67 8.19 -12.11
CA LYS A 88 7.27 8.76 -13.42
C LYS A 88 7.94 8.08 -14.62
N GLN A 89 9.18 7.62 -14.46
CA GLN A 89 9.98 7.07 -15.55
C GLN A 89 9.84 5.54 -15.66
N PRO A 90 10.11 4.94 -16.83
CA PRO A 90 10.14 3.49 -17.00
C PRO A 90 11.34 2.82 -16.31
N ALA A 91 12.34 3.60 -15.87
CA ALA A 91 13.54 3.07 -15.22
C ALA A 91 13.18 2.34 -13.92
N PRO A 92 13.78 1.17 -13.65
CA PRO A 92 13.49 0.38 -12.45
C PRO A 92 14.07 1.01 -11.18
N ALA A 93 15.10 1.84 -11.31
CA ALA A 93 15.74 2.53 -10.19
C ALA A 93 16.34 3.87 -10.63
N VAL A 94 16.44 4.80 -9.68
CA VAL A 94 17.10 6.10 -9.84
C VAL A 94 18.05 6.31 -8.67
N TYR A 95 19.27 6.74 -8.96
CA TYR A 95 20.33 6.93 -7.97
C TYR A 95 20.80 8.39 -7.93
N GLY A 96 20.97 8.92 -6.73
CA GLY A 96 21.66 10.16 -6.42
C GLY A 96 22.89 9.85 -5.55
N SER A 97 24.06 9.79 -6.16
CA SER A 97 25.30 9.45 -5.45
C SER A 97 25.87 10.61 -4.63
N ASP A 98 25.67 11.84 -5.07
CA ASP A 98 25.91 13.08 -4.32
C ASP A 98 24.71 14.00 -4.54
N VAL A 99 23.69 13.81 -3.74
CA VAL A 99 22.38 14.44 -3.92
C VAL A 99 22.48 15.97 -3.83
N ALA A 100 23.34 16.48 -2.94
CA ALA A 100 23.50 17.91 -2.72
C ALA A 100 24.03 18.66 -3.96
N HIS A 101 24.81 18.00 -4.80
CA HIS A 101 25.45 18.57 -5.97
C HIS A 101 24.90 18.02 -7.30
N ASP A 102 23.84 17.23 -7.27
CA ASP A 102 23.26 16.62 -8.46
C ASP A 102 22.47 17.65 -9.27
N ALA A 103 22.98 17.99 -10.45
CA ALA A 103 22.38 18.99 -11.33
C ALA A 103 20.96 18.61 -11.84
N ARG A 104 20.54 17.37 -11.69
CA ARG A 104 19.19 16.93 -12.03
C ARG A 104 18.14 17.51 -11.07
N TRP A 105 18.53 17.84 -9.83
CA TRP A 105 17.62 18.24 -8.77
C TRP A 105 18.07 19.54 -8.08
N PRO A 106 18.06 20.67 -8.81
CA PRO A 106 18.59 21.94 -8.31
C PRO A 106 17.80 22.51 -7.12
N SER A 107 16.51 22.17 -6.98
CA SER A 107 15.68 22.64 -5.87
C SER A 107 15.67 21.66 -4.69
N PHE A 108 15.69 20.36 -4.96
CA PHE A 108 15.69 19.31 -3.96
C PHE A 108 17.08 19.07 -3.36
N GLY A 109 18.10 18.88 -4.20
CA GLY A 109 19.43 18.41 -3.81
C GLY A 109 20.09 19.22 -2.69
N PRO A 110 20.24 20.56 -2.82
CA PRO A 110 20.84 21.38 -1.78
C PRO A 110 20.09 21.33 -0.44
N ARG A 111 18.75 21.22 -0.46
CA ARG A 111 17.93 21.12 0.75
C ARG A 111 18.11 19.74 1.41
N ALA A 112 18.15 18.66 0.64
CA ALA A 112 18.45 17.31 1.15
C ALA A 112 19.85 17.23 1.78
N GLY A 113 20.85 17.86 1.14
CA GLY A 113 22.20 17.99 1.70
C GLY A 113 22.24 18.78 3.01
N ALA A 114 21.46 19.86 3.13
CA ALA A 114 21.33 20.63 4.37
C ALA A 114 20.68 19.83 5.51
N LEU A 115 19.83 18.85 5.20
CA LEU A 115 19.27 17.87 6.15
C LEU A 115 20.24 16.72 6.46
N GLY A 116 21.44 16.73 5.87
CA GLY A 116 22.51 15.78 6.15
C GLY A 116 22.44 14.48 5.33
N ILE A 117 21.72 14.47 4.21
CA ILE A 117 21.66 13.32 3.30
C ILE A 117 22.55 13.56 2.09
N GLY A 118 23.53 12.65 1.89
CA GLY A 118 24.49 12.70 0.79
C GLY A 118 24.14 11.79 -0.38
N SER A 119 23.54 10.63 -0.12
CA SER A 119 23.11 9.73 -1.20
C SER A 119 21.71 9.16 -0.99
N LEU A 120 21.03 8.89 -2.12
CA LEU A 120 19.67 8.38 -2.17
C LEU A 120 19.52 7.39 -3.34
N ALA A 121 18.80 6.29 -3.11
CA ALA A 121 18.44 5.34 -4.14
C ALA A 121 16.94 5.06 -4.06
N SER A 122 16.22 5.22 -5.18
CA SER A 122 14.79 4.94 -5.26
C SER A 122 14.53 3.84 -6.27
N TYR A 123 13.82 2.80 -5.84
CA TYR A 123 13.48 1.63 -6.64
C TYR A 123 11.98 1.61 -6.89
N LYS A 124 11.61 1.50 -8.15
CA LYS A 124 10.20 1.46 -8.54
C LYS A 124 9.50 0.23 -7.96
N LEU A 125 8.38 0.46 -7.30
CA LEU A 125 7.43 -0.57 -6.90
C LEU A 125 6.24 -0.51 -7.87
N ALA A 126 5.96 -1.62 -8.53
CA ALA A 126 4.85 -1.70 -9.48
C ALA A 126 4.01 -2.94 -9.17
N ALA A 127 2.75 -2.74 -8.82
CA ALA A 127 1.81 -3.81 -8.49
C ALA A 127 0.41 -3.46 -8.96
N ASN A 128 -0.17 -4.24 -9.87
CA ASN A 128 -1.58 -4.18 -10.28
C ASN A 128 -2.13 -2.75 -10.58
N GLY A 129 -1.35 -1.92 -11.28
CA GLY A 129 -1.73 -0.54 -11.60
C GLY A 129 -1.41 0.47 -10.50
N SER A 130 -0.97 0.04 -9.33
CA SER A 130 -0.38 0.91 -8.31
C SER A 130 1.10 1.07 -8.58
N VAL A 131 1.59 2.30 -8.45
CA VAL A 131 3.00 2.66 -8.61
C VAL A 131 3.48 3.27 -7.30
N GLY A 132 4.69 2.88 -6.89
CA GLY A 132 5.34 3.45 -5.72
C GLY A 132 6.85 3.41 -5.88
N ALA A 133 7.56 3.71 -4.81
CA ALA A 133 9.01 3.59 -4.73
C ALA A 133 9.44 3.12 -3.33
N LEU A 134 10.41 2.23 -3.29
CA LEU A 134 11.23 1.98 -2.11
C LEU A 134 12.38 2.98 -2.15
N ASN A 135 12.48 3.85 -1.15
CA ASN A 135 13.50 4.87 -1.04
C ASN A 135 14.50 4.49 0.05
N LEU A 136 15.78 4.57 -0.27
CA LEU A 136 16.89 4.29 0.62
C LEU A 136 17.75 5.53 0.74
N TYR A 137 18.12 5.91 1.96
CA TYR A 137 18.85 7.13 2.27
C TYR A 137 20.11 6.85 3.06
N ALA A 138 21.15 7.61 2.79
CA ALA A 138 22.40 7.58 3.53
C ALA A 138 22.98 8.98 3.70
N ARG A 139 23.66 9.22 4.83
CA ARG A 139 24.32 10.48 5.11
C ARG A 139 25.56 10.70 4.23
N PRO A 140 26.46 9.72 4.03
CA PRO A 140 27.58 9.93 3.15
C PRO A 140 27.17 9.93 1.67
N PRO A 141 27.84 10.69 0.81
CA PRO A 141 27.75 10.49 -0.63
C PRO A 141 28.33 9.12 -1.01
N ASP A 142 27.94 8.61 -2.18
CA ASP A 142 28.39 7.33 -2.74
C ASP A 142 28.22 6.12 -1.81
N ALA A 143 27.21 6.15 -0.92
CA ALA A 143 27.01 5.09 0.08
C ALA A 143 26.56 3.74 -0.51
N PHE A 144 25.92 3.74 -1.68
CA PHE A 144 25.37 2.53 -2.29
C PHE A 144 26.30 1.98 -3.37
N ASP A 145 27.06 0.94 -3.03
CA ASP A 145 27.88 0.22 -4.00
C ASP A 145 27.04 -0.65 -4.95
N GLU A 146 27.67 -1.34 -5.90
CA GLU A 146 27.00 -2.17 -6.88
C GLU A 146 26.21 -3.32 -6.22
N ARG A 147 26.76 -3.92 -5.18
CA ARG A 147 26.15 -5.01 -4.42
C ARG A 147 24.93 -4.53 -3.64
N ASP A 148 25.02 -3.36 -3.01
CA ASP A 148 23.89 -2.72 -2.33
C ASP A 148 22.75 -2.42 -3.31
N ARG A 149 23.10 -1.95 -4.52
CA ARG A 149 22.12 -1.68 -5.59
C ARG A 149 21.42 -2.95 -6.07
N GLU A 150 22.16 -4.04 -6.27
CA GLU A 150 21.59 -5.34 -6.66
C GLU A 150 20.66 -5.90 -5.57
N SER A 151 21.13 -5.90 -4.32
CA SER A 151 20.35 -6.39 -3.17
C SER A 151 19.08 -5.57 -2.96
N SER A 152 19.17 -4.26 -3.08
CA SER A 152 18.03 -3.34 -2.98
C SER A 152 17.04 -3.55 -4.13
N TYR A 153 17.52 -3.79 -5.33
CA TYR A 153 16.66 -4.09 -6.48
C TYR A 153 15.88 -5.39 -6.27
N LEU A 154 16.53 -6.44 -5.78
CA LEU A 154 15.86 -7.71 -5.44
C LEU A 154 14.81 -7.51 -4.35
N LEU A 155 15.13 -6.71 -3.32
CA LEU A 155 14.18 -6.38 -2.26
C LEU A 155 12.95 -5.63 -2.81
N ALA A 156 13.15 -4.66 -3.70
CA ALA A 156 12.08 -3.91 -4.34
C ALA A 156 11.20 -4.78 -5.25
N VAL A 157 11.79 -5.70 -6.02
CA VAL A 157 11.04 -6.68 -6.82
C VAL A 157 10.16 -7.55 -5.91
N TYR A 158 10.73 -8.05 -4.82
CA TYR A 158 9.99 -8.87 -3.87
C TYR A 158 8.86 -8.08 -3.19
N ALA A 159 9.12 -6.84 -2.78
CA ALA A 159 8.13 -5.92 -2.25
C ALA A 159 6.96 -5.69 -3.22
N SER A 160 7.26 -5.55 -4.51
CA SER A 160 6.23 -5.40 -5.55
C SER A 160 5.32 -6.62 -5.62
N VAL A 161 5.88 -7.82 -5.50
CA VAL A 161 5.10 -9.08 -5.47
C VAL A 161 4.22 -9.15 -4.21
N LEU A 162 4.76 -8.76 -3.05
CA LEU A 162 4.00 -8.74 -1.80
C LEU A 162 2.82 -7.77 -1.87
N LEU A 163 3.06 -6.54 -2.35
CA LEU A 163 2.01 -5.53 -2.54
C LEU A 163 0.92 -6.02 -3.50
N ALA A 164 1.32 -6.65 -4.62
CA ALA A 164 0.37 -7.24 -5.56
C ALA A 164 -0.49 -8.33 -4.90
N SER A 165 0.12 -9.20 -4.11
CA SER A 165 -0.58 -10.28 -3.40
C SER A 165 -1.56 -9.75 -2.36
N THR A 166 -1.16 -8.74 -1.58
CA THR A 166 -2.02 -8.10 -0.56
C THR A 166 -3.23 -7.44 -1.22
N HIS A 167 -3.01 -6.73 -2.33
CA HIS A 167 -4.10 -6.09 -3.08
C HIS A 167 -5.10 -7.12 -3.64
N LEU A 168 -4.62 -8.23 -4.21
CA LEU A 168 -5.48 -9.30 -4.72
C LEU A 168 -6.30 -9.97 -3.60
N ARG A 169 -5.71 -10.18 -2.43
CA ARG A 169 -6.45 -10.71 -1.26
C ARG A 169 -7.55 -9.75 -0.83
N LEU A 170 -7.26 -8.45 -0.74
CA LEU A 170 -8.25 -7.45 -0.35
C LEU A 170 -9.42 -7.42 -1.34
N GLN A 171 -9.13 -7.46 -2.65
CA GLN A 171 -10.16 -7.54 -3.68
C GLN A 171 -11.00 -8.82 -3.57
N ALA A 172 -10.36 -9.97 -3.32
CA ALA A 172 -11.07 -11.24 -3.14
C ALA A 172 -12.02 -11.19 -1.93
N THR A 173 -11.56 -10.65 -0.79
CA THR A 173 -12.39 -10.48 0.40
C THR A 173 -13.57 -9.55 0.14
N GLN A 174 -13.35 -8.40 -0.51
CA GLN A 174 -14.42 -7.46 -0.86
C GLN A 174 -15.45 -8.08 -1.81
N LEU A 175 -15.00 -8.88 -2.78
CA LEU A 175 -15.89 -9.58 -3.69
C LEU A 175 -16.73 -10.65 -2.95
N GLN A 176 -16.11 -11.39 -2.06
CA GLN A 176 -16.78 -12.37 -1.22
C GLN A 176 -17.87 -11.72 -0.35
N GLU A 177 -17.54 -10.63 0.34
CA GLU A 177 -18.49 -9.84 1.14
C GLU A 177 -19.64 -9.28 0.29
N ALA A 178 -19.37 -8.86 -0.94
CA ALA A 178 -20.39 -8.38 -1.86
C ALA A 178 -21.35 -9.50 -2.31
N LEU A 179 -20.83 -10.71 -2.55
CA LEU A 179 -21.63 -11.88 -2.89
C LEU A 179 -22.54 -12.31 -1.72
N GLU A 180 -21.96 -12.43 -0.51
CA GLU A 180 -22.73 -12.73 0.70
C GLU A 180 -23.83 -11.69 0.96
N SER A 181 -23.49 -10.40 0.82
CA SER A 181 -24.46 -9.31 0.97
C SER A 181 -25.60 -9.42 -0.05
N ARG A 182 -25.28 -9.78 -1.31
CA ARG A 182 -26.27 -9.97 -2.37
C ARG A 182 -27.22 -11.13 -2.05
N ASP A 183 -26.69 -12.23 -1.53
CA ASP A 183 -27.50 -13.41 -1.18
C ASP A 183 -28.46 -13.11 -0.05
N VAL A 184 -27.98 -12.50 1.04
CA VAL A 184 -28.82 -12.11 2.19
C VAL A 184 -29.88 -11.09 1.81
N ILE A 185 -29.52 -10.07 1.02
CA ILE A 185 -30.46 -9.08 0.49
C ILE A 185 -31.49 -9.78 -0.43
N GLY A 186 -31.06 -10.80 -1.20
CA GLY A 186 -31.95 -11.60 -2.03
C GLY A 186 -32.99 -12.37 -1.22
N GLN A 187 -32.58 -13.00 -0.12
CA GLN A 187 -33.46 -13.71 0.81
C GLN A 187 -34.47 -12.75 1.48
N ALA A 188 -33.99 -11.64 2.04
CA ALA A 188 -34.85 -10.63 2.65
C ALA A 188 -35.88 -10.05 1.66
N LYS A 189 -35.46 -9.78 0.40
CA LYS A 189 -36.34 -9.39 -0.67
C LYS A 189 -37.44 -10.44 -0.92
N GLY A 190 -37.07 -11.72 -0.99
CA GLY A 190 -38.00 -12.81 -1.19
C GLY A 190 -39.07 -12.86 -0.09
N ILE A 191 -38.65 -12.70 1.18
CA ILE A 191 -39.58 -12.65 2.32
C ILE A 191 -40.53 -11.47 2.22
N LEU A 192 -40.03 -10.27 1.90
CA LEU A 192 -40.88 -9.06 1.75
C LEU A 192 -41.83 -9.17 0.55
N MET A 193 -41.41 -9.74 -0.57
CA MET A 193 -42.27 -9.97 -1.75
C MET A 193 -43.42 -10.87 -1.42
N GLU A 194 -43.20 -11.93 -0.67
CA GLU A 194 -44.23 -12.86 -0.27
C GLU A 194 -45.23 -12.21 0.71
N ARG A 195 -44.71 -11.55 1.73
CA ARG A 195 -45.56 -10.97 2.80
C ARG A 195 -46.34 -9.75 2.37
N GLU A 196 -45.67 -8.81 1.74
CA GLU A 196 -46.27 -7.52 1.34
C GLU A 196 -46.90 -7.59 -0.06
N ARG A 197 -46.72 -8.70 -0.78
CA ARG A 197 -47.22 -8.92 -2.16
C ARG A 197 -46.74 -7.83 -3.12
N VAL A 198 -45.48 -7.47 -3.00
CA VAL A 198 -44.83 -6.42 -3.79
C VAL A 198 -43.86 -7.01 -4.82
N THR A 199 -43.42 -6.19 -5.77
CA THR A 199 -42.39 -6.61 -6.73
C THR A 199 -40.99 -6.64 -6.09
N ALA A 200 -40.04 -7.36 -6.73
CA ALA A 200 -38.68 -7.41 -6.27
C ALA A 200 -37.99 -6.01 -6.16
N ASN A 201 -38.42 -5.10 -7.03
CA ASN A 201 -37.91 -3.72 -7.01
C ASN A 201 -38.48 -2.94 -5.82
N ASP A 202 -39.80 -3.08 -5.56
CA ASP A 202 -40.47 -2.42 -4.43
C ASP A 202 -39.90 -2.95 -3.10
N ALA A 203 -39.70 -4.27 -2.95
CA ALA A 203 -39.08 -4.89 -1.79
C ALA A 203 -37.68 -4.35 -1.53
N PHE A 204 -36.86 -4.17 -2.58
CA PHE A 204 -35.55 -3.55 -2.44
C PHE A 204 -35.63 -2.08 -2.00
N HIS A 205 -36.56 -1.32 -2.53
CA HIS A 205 -36.79 0.06 -2.10
C HIS A 205 -37.25 0.15 -0.63
N MET A 206 -38.05 -0.81 -0.16
CA MET A 206 -38.47 -0.91 1.25
C MET A 206 -37.23 -1.12 2.14
N LEU A 207 -36.40 -2.12 1.83
CA LEU A 207 -35.16 -2.38 2.55
C LEU A 207 -34.25 -1.14 2.59
N ARG A 208 -34.08 -0.47 1.46
CA ARG A 208 -33.20 0.72 1.36
C ARG A 208 -33.73 1.88 2.19
N ARG A 209 -35.04 2.14 2.18
CA ARG A 209 -35.67 3.18 3.03
C ARG A 209 -35.51 2.86 4.51
N ALA A 210 -35.74 1.62 4.91
CA ALA A 210 -35.57 1.18 6.29
C ALA A 210 -34.10 1.33 6.75
N SER A 211 -33.14 0.92 5.91
CA SER A 211 -31.69 1.09 6.15
C SER A 211 -31.32 2.56 6.37
N GLN A 212 -31.80 3.47 5.52
CA GLN A 212 -31.54 4.91 5.64
C GLN A 212 -32.18 5.52 6.89
N HIS A 213 -33.42 5.13 7.20
CA HIS A 213 -34.13 5.68 8.35
C HIS A 213 -33.55 5.21 9.69
N LEU A 214 -33.14 3.94 9.76
CA LEU A 214 -32.54 3.34 10.96
C LEU A 214 -31.03 3.61 11.08
N ASN A 215 -30.42 4.23 10.07
CA ASN A 215 -28.97 4.43 9.94
C ASN A 215 -28.19 3.12 10.14
N ARG A 216 -28.71 2.01 9.60
CA ARG A 216 -28.09 0.68 9.65
C ARG A 216 -27.66 0.24 8.24
N LYS A 217 -26.60 -0.55 8.14
CA LYS A 217 -26.19 -1.10 6.84
C LYS A 217 -27.30 -1.97 6.27
N LEU A 218 -27.52 -1.86 4.96
CA LEU A 218 -28.55 -2.64 4.25
C LEU A 218 -28.39 -4.14 4.43
N ARG A 219 -27.15 -4.64 4.45
CA ARG A 219 -26.80 -6.03 4.71
C ARG A 219 -27.31 -6.49 6.08
N ASP A 220 -26.96 -5.74 7.13
CA ASP A 220 -27.29 -6.12 8.51
C ASP A 220 -28.82 -6.18 8.72
N LEU A 221 -29.54 -5.25 8.09
CA LEU A 221 -31.00 -5.25 8.11
C LEU A 221 -31.60 -6.43 7.35
N ALA A 222 -31.01 -6.77 6.22
CA ALA A 222 -31.42 -7.92 5.42
C ALA A 222 -31.14 -9.24 6.15
N GLU A 223 -30.04 -9.33 6.89
CA GLU A 223 -29.69 -10.48 7.71
C GLU A 223 -30.67 -10.70 8.85
N ASP A 224 -31.07 -9.64 9.56
CA ASP A 224 -32.12 -9.72 10.58
C ASP A 224 -33.42 -10.28 9.99
N ILE A 225 -33.89 -9.73 8.86
CA ILE A 225 -35.13 -10.20 8.21
C ILE A 225 -34.98 -11.67 7.75
N ALA A 226 -33.86 -12.04 7.18
CA ALA A 226 -33.62 -13.39 6.68
C ALA A 226 -33.56 -14.43 7.81
N THR A 227 -33.02 -14.02 8.99
CA THR A 227 -32.79 -14.91 10.13
C THR A 227 -34.00 -15.01 11.04
N THR A 228 -34.60 -13.85 11.41
CA THR A 228 -35.71 -13.81 12.35
C THR A 228 -37.08 -13.84 11.68
N GLY A 229 -37.13 -13.46 10.42
CA GLY A 229 -38.36 -13.18 9.71
C GLY A 229 -39.09 -11.92 10.18
N GLU A 230 -38.57 -11.15 11.13
CA GLU A 230 -39.21 -9.94 11.63
C GLU A 230 -38.91 -8.75 10.74
N GLU A 231 -39.93 -7.95 10.47
CA GLU A 231 -39.78 -6.71 9.71
C GLU A 231 -39.33 -5.58 10.63
N PRO A 232 -38.41 -4.72 10.19
CA PRO A 232 -38.07 -3.53 10.94
C PRO A 232 -39.28 -2.60 11.01
N PRO A 233 -39.48 -1.85 12.11
CA PRO A 233 -40.70 -1.09 12.43
C PRO A 233 -41.09 0.01 11.43
N ILE A 234 -40.42 0.15 10.31
CA ILE A 234 -40.56 1.25 9.35
C ILE A 234 -40.94 0.76 7.92
N VAL A 235 -41.21 -0.51 7.76
CA VAL A 235 -41.56 -1.08 6.44
C VAL A 235 -43.03 -0.83 6.06
N ARG A 236 -43.83 -0.23 6.94
CA ARG A 236 -45.22 0.16 6.68
C ARG A 236 -45.34 1.55 6.10
#